data_9c1eb6f87155f37eb3425fddba1bbd85
#
_entry.id   9c1eb6f87155f37eb3425fddba1bbd85
#
_cell.length_a   1.000
_cell.length_b   1.000
_cell.length_c   1.000
_cell.angle_alpha   90.00
_cell.angle_beta   90.00
_cell.angle_gamma   90.00
#
_symmetry.space_group_name_H-M   'P 1'
#
loop_
_entity.id
_entity.type
_entity.pdbx_description
1 polymer ?
#
loop_
_entity_poly.entity_id
_entity_poly.type
_entity_poly.pdbx_seq_one_letter_code
_entity_poly.pdbx_strand_id
1 'polypeptide(L)'
;MHTHANAEEDRTPEIVPPITPTAPWRIRQVEAKPEFRLWVRFNDGTEGDVDMADLVHSSRAGVFAALRDEILFRQVRLEYGAVTWPGDLDLAPDAMYGAIKIYGEWVLE
;
A
#
# COMPACT_ATOMS: atom_id res chain seq x y z
N MET A 1 18.85 19.18 -16.00
CA MET A 1 18.68 19.97 -16.49
C MET A 1 18.72 20.44 -16.37
N HIS A 2 18.51 20.25 -16.21
CA HIS A 2 18.54 20.65 -16.48
C HIS A 2 18.77 20.72 -16.02
N THR A 3 18.80 19.92 -16.13
CA THR A 3 18.98 20.30 -16.27
C THR A 3 19.23 20.29 -15.87
N HIS A 4 18.95 20.13 -15.62
CA HIS A 4 19.16 20.23 -15.68
C HIS A 4 19.40 20.10 -15.31
N ALA A 5 19.50 19.40 -15.21
CA ALA A 5 19.58 19.69 -15.42
C ALA A 5 19.82 19.46 -15.12
N ASN A 6 19.79 19.25 -14.67
CA ASN A 6 19.83 19.24 -14.83
C ASN A 6 20.04 18.91 -14.39
N ALA A 7 20.31 18.11 -14.39
CA ALA A 7 20.29 18.27 -14.58
C ALA A 7 20.56 17.94 -14.28
N GLU A 8 20.32 17.56 -13.92
CA GLU A 8 20.20 17.50 -14.18
C GLU A 8 20.33 17.19 -13.97
N GLU A 9 20.80 16.66 -13.74
CA GLU A 9 20.69 16.75 -14.11
C GLU A 9 20.80 16.49 -13.90
N ASP A 10 21.14 16.04 -13.70
CA ASP A 10 21.03 16.16 -14.06
C ASP A 10 21.19 15.72 -13.65
N ARG A 11 21.00 14.74 -13.59
CA ARG A 11 20.89 14.84 -13.81
C ARG A 11 20.74 14.43 -13.64
N THR A 12 20.85 13.93 -13.45
CA THR A 12 20.53 14.16 -13.78
C THR A 12 20.43 13.83 -13.57
N PRO A 13 20.18 13.28 -13.40
CA PRO A 13 19.85 13.54 -13.57
C PRO A 13 19.74 13.27 -13.36
N GLU A 14 19.61 12.79 -13.11
CA GLU A 14 19.11 13.21 -13.28
C GLU A 14 18.77 13.14 -13.00
N ILE A 15 18.82 12.95 -12.93
CA ILE A 15 18.23 13.34 -12.92
C ILE A 15 17.72 13.14 -12.76
N VAL A 16 17.68 12.94 -12.61
CA VAL A 16 16.93 13.19 -12.54
C VAL A 16 16.52 12.95 -12.60
N PRO A 17 16.05 12.89 -12.52
CA PRO A 17 15.35 12.99 -12.51
C PRO A 17 14.97 12.83 -12.55
N PRO A 18 14.53 12.91 -13.05
CA PRO A 18 13.84 13.04 -12.80
C PRO A 18 13.41 12.41 -12.23
N ILE A 19 13.53 12.74 -12.25
CA ILE A 19 12.98 11.83 -11.28
C ILE A 19 11.61 12.22 -10.88
N THR A 20 10.70 11.32 -11.09
CA THR A 20 9.36 11.49 -10.58
C THR A 20 9.41 11.25 -9.09
N PRO A 21 9.10 12.24 -8.24
CA PRO A 21 9.04 11.97 -6.82
C PRO A 21 7.97 10.93 -6.57
N THR A 22 8.34 9.88 -5.87
CA THR A 22 7.38 8.85 -5.50
C THR A 22 6.69 9.32 -4.23
N ALA A 23 5.36 9.34 -4.23
CA ALA A 23 4.62 9.77 -3.06
C ALA A 23 4.98 8.88 -1.86
N PRO A 24 5.21 9.47 -0.67
CA PRO A 24 5.62 8.68 0.49
C PRO A 24 4.59 7.65 0.91
N TRP A 25 3.31 7.89 0.63
CA TRP A 25 2.22 6.99 0.99
C TRP A 25 2.04 5.83 0.01
N ARG A 26 2.83 5.75 -1.05
CA ARG A 26 2.76 4.58 -1.93
C ARG A 26 3.43 3.39 -1.25
N ILE A 27 2.83 2.22 -1.42
CA ILE A 27 3.30 1.01 -0.77
C ILE A 27 4.33 0.34 -1.65
N ARG A 28 5.46 -0.07 -1.06
CA ARG A 28 6.53 -0.74 -1.79
C ARG A 28 6.63 -2.22 -1.48
N GLN A 29 6.04 -2.68 -0.36
CA GLN A 29 6.02 -4.10 0.00
C GLN A 29 4.73 -4.41 0.72
N VAL A 30 4.20 -5.61 0.48
CA VAL A 30 3.04 -6.12 1.20
C VAL A 30 3.22 -7.62 1.40
N GLU A 31 2.81 -8.12 2.57
CA GLU A 31 2.80 -9.54 2.87
C GLU A 31 1.52 -9.90 3.60
N ALA A 32 0.91 -11.02 3.20
CA ALA A 32 -0.24 -11.54 3.91
C ALA A 32 0.22 -12.27 5.17
N LYS A 33 -0.49 -12.03 6.28
CA LYS A 33 -0.20 -12.65 7.56
C LYS A 33 -1.42 -13.46 8.01
N PRO A 34 -1.27 -14.35 8.99
CA PRO A 34 -2.41 -15.08 9.53
C PRO A 34 -3.49 -14.16 10.08
N GLU A 35 -4.73 -14.66 10.12
CA GLU A 35 -5.87 -13.99 10.75
C GLU A 35 -6.25 -12.70 10.03
N PHE A 36 -6.16 -12.72 8.69
CA PHE A 36 -6.60 -11.61 7.84
C PHE A 36 -5.87 -10.31 8.16
N ARG A 37 -4.58 -10.41 8.40
CA ARG A 37 -3.72 -9.25 8.62
C ARG A 37 -2.75 -9.14 7.46
N LEU A 38 -2.30 -7.90 7.22
CA LEU A 38 -1.24 -7.62 6.23
C LEU A 38 -0.14 -6.87 6.94
N TRP A 39 1.09 -7.08 6.48
CA TRP A 39 2.18 -6.18 6.81
C TRP A 39 2.52 -5.39 5.56
N VAL A 40 2.73 -4.07 5.72
CA VAL A 40 3.06 -3.19 4.60
C VAL A 40 4.24 -2.31 4.95
N ARG A 41 4.98 -1.93 3.91
CA ARG A 41 6.03 -0.91 4.02
C ARG A 41 5.82 0.10 2.92
N PHE A 42 5.88 1.37 3.30
CA PHE A 42 5.70 2.49 2.38
C PHE A 42 7.04 2.96 1.82
N ASN A 43 6.99 3.80 0.79
CA ASN A 43 8.20 4.30 0.13
C ASN A 43 9.12 5.07 1.05
N ASP A 44 8.58 5.74 2.06
CA ASP A 44 9.40 6.50 3.00
C ASP A 44 9.96 5.64 4.14
N GLY A 45 9.72 4.32 4.10
CA GLY A 45 10.19 3.40 5.13
C GLY A 45 9.21 3.16 6.27
N THR A 46 8.10 3.89 6.32
CA THR A 46 7.04 3.64 7.30
C THR A 46 6.50 2.24 7.09
N GLU A 47 6.29 1.49 8.17
CA GLU A 47 5.73 0.15 8.08
C GLU A 47 4.78 -0.12 9.23
N GLY A 48 3.87 -1.07 9.02
CA GLY A 48 2.91 -1.44 10.04
C GLY A 48 1.98 -2.52 9.54
N ASP A 49 1.05 -2.90 10.42
CA ASP A 49 0.08 -3.94 10.11
C ASP A 49 -1.26 -3.34 9.75
N VAL A 50 -1.97 -4.04 8.86
CA VAL A 50 -3.37 -3.75 8.53
C VAL A 50 -4.17 -4.94 9.01
N ASP A 51 -5.13 -4.70 9.90
CA ASP A 51 -5.96 -5.75 10.48
C ASP A 51 -7.32 -5.69 9.82
N MET A 52 -7.66 -6.71 9.03
CA MET A 52 -8.89 -6.76 8.27
C MET A 52 -9.89 -7.78 8.81
N ALA A 53 -9.58 -8.46 9.91
CA ALA A 53 -10.42 -9.56 10.41
C ALA A 53 -11.85 -9.10 10.67
N ASP A 54 -12.02 -7.98 11.34
CA ASP A 54 -13.37 -7.48 11.66
C ASP A 54 -14.13 -7.10 10.39
N LEU A 55 -13.46 -6.43 9.47
CA LEU A 55 -14.11 -6.01 8.22
C LEU A 55 -14.58 -7.22 7.40
N VAL A 56 -13.70 -8.21 7.15
CA VAL A 56 -14.06 -9.32 6.26
C VAL A 56 -15.20 -10.16 6.86
N HIS A 57 -15.32 -10.22 8.18
CA HIS A 57 -16.40 -10.97 8.83
C HIS A 57 -17.62 -10.13 9.17
N SER A 58 -17.57 -8.83 8.86
CA SER A 58 -18.65 -7.90 9.14
C SER A 58 -19.80 -8.07 8.14
N SER A 59 -21.01 -7.76 8.58
CA SER A 59 -22.14 -7.68 7.66
C SER A 59 -21.97 -6.51 6.68
N ARG A 60 -21.03 -5.60 6.94
CA ARG A 60 -20.76 -4.45 6.08
C ARG A 60 -19.54 -4.65 5.20
N ALA A 61 -19.06 -5.89 5.08
CA ALA A 61 -17.86 -6.18 4.29
C ALA A 61 -18.01 -5.84 2.81
N GLY A 62 -19.24 -5.94 2.28
CA GLY A 62 -19.45 -5.67 0.87
C GLY A 62 -18.59 -6.59 0.01
N VAL A 63 -17.86 -5.99 -0.94
CA VAL A 63 -16.99 -6.76 -1.83
C VAL A 63 -15.86 -7.46 -1.09
N PHE A 64 -15.46 -6.96 0.08
CA PHE A 64 -14.38 -7.57 0.85
C PHE A 64 -14.76 -8.89 1.51
N ALA A 65 -16.06 -9.26 1.50
CA ALA A 65 -16.47 -10.55 2.01
C ALA A 65 -15.81 -11.71 1.25
N ALA A 66 -15.42 -11.48 0.00
CA ALA A 66 -14.71 -12.50 -0.79
C ALA A 66 -13.38 -12.88 -0.14
N LEU A 67 -12.78 -11.99 0.66
CA LEU A 67 -11.50 -12.24 1.30
C LEU A 67 -11.60 -13.17 2.51
N ARG A 68 -12.82 -13.61 2.88
CA ARG A 68 -12.97 -14.68 3.87
C ARG A 68 -12.32 -15.97 3.40
N ASP A 69 -12.16 -16.12 2.07
CA ASP A 69 -11.38 -17.19 1.49
C ASP A 69 -9.90 -16.84 1.68
N GLU A 70 -9.22 -17.56 2.55
CA GLU A 70 -7.83 -17.29 2.87
C GLU A 70 -6.92 -17.47 1.66
N ILE A 71 -7.27 -18.36 0.74
CA ILE A 71 -6.49 -18.55 -0.46
C ILE A 71 -6.52 -17.26 -1.29
N LEU A 72 -7.69 -16.65 -1.42
CA LEU A 72 -7.81 -15.38 -2.13
C LEU A 72 -7.09 -14.27 -1.36
N PHE A 73 -7.23 -14.21 -0.04
CA PHE A 73 -6.57 -13.20 0.77
C PHE A 73 -5.06 -13.20 0.56
N ARG A 74 -4.46 -14.38 0.45
CA ARG A 74 -3.02 -14.53 0.26
C ARG A 74 -2.56 -14.14 -1.13
N GLN A 75 -3.46 -13.93 -2.07
CA GLN A 75 -3.11 -13.49 -3.42
C GLN A 75 -2.95 -11.97 -3.50
N VAL A 76 -2.82 -11.32 -2.37
CA VAL A 76 -2.59 -9.89 -2.29
C VAL A 76 -1.33 -9.51 -3.08
N ARG A 77 -1.39 -8.37 -3.75
CA ARG A 77 -0.28 -7.84 -4.54
C ARG A 77 -0.34 -6.32 -4.55
N LEU A 78 0.67 -5.70 -5.12
CA LEU A 78 0.70 -4.25 -5.29
C LEU A 78 0.44 -3.91 -6.75
N GLU A 79 -0.44 -2.93 -6.97
CA GLU A 79 -0.63 -2.33 -8.28
C GLU A 79 -0.59 -0.82 -8.10
N TYR A 80 0.34 -0.16 -8.78
CA TYR A 80 0.50 1.30 -8.71
C TYR A 80 0.63 1.80 -7.28
N GLY A 81 1.30 1.02 -6.43
CA GLY A 81 1.53 1.42 -5.04
C GLY A 81 0.36 1.22 -4.11
N ALA A 82 -0.65 0.44 -4.51
CA ALA A 82 -1.81 0.14 -3.69
C ALA A 82 -1.96 -1.36 -3.50
N VAL A 83 -2.40 -1.76 -2.31
CA VAL A 83 -2.70 -3.15 -2.00
C VAL A 83 -3.94 -3.57 -2.79
N THR A 84 -3.82 -4.66 -3.53
CA THR A 84 -4.85 -5.11 -4.47
C THR A 84 -4.99 -6.62 -4.43
N TRP A 85 -6.19 -7.12 -4.71
CA TRP A 85 -6.46 -8.55 -4.87
C TRP A 85 -7.14 -8.80 -6.20
N PRO A 86 -7.12 -10.04 -6.70
CA PRO A 86 -7.91 -10.38 -7.88
C PRO A 86 -9.38 -10.00 -7.68
N GLY A 87 -10.04 -9.53 -8.73
CA GLY A 87 -11.42 -9.08 -8.66
C GLY A 87 -11.56 -7.60 -8.40
N ASP A 88 -10.48 -6.84 -8.61
CA ASP A 88 -10.47 -5.38 -8.49
C ASP A 88 -10.74 -4.89 -7.07
N LEU A 89 -10.35 -5.68 -6.09
CA LEU A 89 -10.41 -5.26 -4.69
C LEU A 89 -9.13 -4.52 -4.35
N ASP A 90 -9.24 -3.33 -3.76
CA ASP A 90 -8.06 -2.57 -3.35
C ASP A 90 -8.34 -1.77 -2.09
N LEU A 91 -7.27 -1.34 -1.45
CA LEU A 91 -7.33 -0.49 -0.27
C LEU A 91 -6.68 0.85 -0.59
N ALA A 92 -7.25 1.93 -0.05
CA ALA A 92 -6.73 3.27 -0.25
C ALA A 92 -5.37 3.41 0.45
N PRO A 93 -4.27 3.61 -0.29
CA PRO A 93 -2.95 3.65 0.34
C PRO A 93 -2.74 4.90 1.20
N ASP A 94 -3.35 6.02 0.85
CA ASP A 94 -3.22 7.24 1.63
C ASP A 94 -3.91 7.12 2.99
N ALA A 95 -5.08 6.50 3.04
CA ALA A 95 -5.77 6.27 4.32
C ALA A 95 -4.98 5.30 5.18
N MET A 96 -4.42 4.26 4.57
CA MET A 96 -3.59 3.29 5.27
C MET A 96 -2.34 3.96 5.85
N TYR A 97 -1.68 4.79 5.05
CA TYR A 97 -0.50 5.51 5.47
C TYR A 97 -0.80 6.41 6.67
N GLY A 98 -1.89 7.18 6.59
CA GLY A 98 -2.28 8.07 7.68
C GLY A 98 -2.53 7.34 8.99
N ALA A 99 -3.25 6.21 8.93
CA ALA A 99 -3.55 5.44 10.12
C ALA A 99 -2.28 4.85 10.75
N ILE A 100 -1.40 4.29 9.92
CA ILE A 100 -0.17 3.67 10.42
C ILE A 100 0.76 4.72 11.01
N LYS A 101 0.84 5.90 10.40
CA LYS A 101 1.66 6.99 10.93
C LYS A 101 1.20 7.42 12.32
N ILE A 102 -0.09 7.40 12.56
CA ILE A 102 -0.66 7.89 13.83
C ILE A 102 -0.69 6.77 14.88
N TYR A 103 -1.12 5.57 14.49
CA TYR A 103 -1.42 4.49 15.43
C TYR A 103 -0.47 3.30 15.35
N GLY A 104 0.39 3.22 14.33
CA GLY A 104 1.25 2.07 14.11
C GLY A 104 0.56 0.92 13.39
N GLU A 105 -0.74 0.99 13.22
CA GLU A 105 -1.53 -0.02 12.53
C GLU A 105 -2.83 0.59 12.01
N TRP A 106 -3.47 -0.15 11.11
CA TRP A 106 -4.78 0.27 10.60
C TRP A 106 -5.76 -0.89 10.80
N VAL A 107 -6.72 -0.69 11.69
CA VAL A 107 -7.76 -1.68 11.96
C VAL A 107 -9.00 -1.29 11.18
N LEU A 108 -9.41 -2.16 10.25
CA LEU A 108 -10.60 -1.93 9.43
C LEU A 108 -11.80 -2.62 10.06
N GLU A 109 -12.95 -1.95 10.02
CA GLU A 109 -14.17 -2.47 10.66
C GLU A 109 -15.34 -2.51 9.71
#